data_7227f2636375761fc5fada7e90f3d486
#
_entry.id   7227f2636375761fc5fada7e90f3d486
#
_cell.length_a   1.000
_cell.length_b   1.000
_cell.length_c   1.000
_cell.angle_alpha   90.00
_cell.angle_beta   90.00
_cell.angle_gamma   90.00
#
_symmetry.space_group_name_H-M   'P 1'
#
loop_
_entity.id
_entity.type
_entity.pdbx_description
1 polymer ?
#
loop_
_entity_poly.entity_id
_entity_poly.type
_entity_poly.pdbx_seq_one_letter_code
_entity_poly.pdbx_strand_id
1 'polypeptide(L)' 'MFVPIHRERQLLQYLRRGDWVSAWLLPDAPKTLDTLIRKDWVERAGDGTAVVYRITEQGMAAKTAPIRL' A
#
# COMPACT_ATOMS: atom_id res chain seq x y z
N MET A 1 17.95 -2.89 -1.67
CA MET A 1 16.74 -2.47 -2.38
C MET A 1 15.65 -3.49 -2.19
N PHE A 2 14.48 -3.05 -1.80
CA PHE A 2 13.35 -3.95 -1.60
C PHE A 2 12.46 -3.96 -2.83
N VAL A 3 12.23 -5.17 -3.35
CA VAL A 3 11.29 -5.37 -4.45
C VAL A 3 10.00 -5.90 -3.83
N PRO A 4 8.83 -5.33 -4.16
CA PRO A 4 7.59 -5.82 -3.59
C PRO A 4 7.30 -7.24 -4.06
N ILE A 5 6.80 -8.07 -3.15
CA ILE A 5 6.26 -9.37 -3.55
C ILE A 5 4.94 -9.16 -4.28
N HIS A 6 4.46 -10.20 -4.94
CA HIS A 6 3.28 -10.12 -5.79
C HIS A 6 2.06 -9.56 -5.06
N ARG A 7 1.81 -10.03 -3.83
CA ARG A 7 0.66 -9.56 -3.03
C ARG A 7 0.76 -8.08 -2.69
N GLU A 8 1.96 -7.63 -2.33
CA GLU A 8 2.22 -6.23 -2.02
C GLU A 8 1.96 -5.37 -3.24
N ARG A 9 2.46 -5.82 -4.39
CA ARG A 9 2.30 -5.09 -5.64
C ARG A 9 0.83 -4.99 -6.04
N GLN A 10 0.07 -6.07 -5.89
CA GLN A 10 -1.36 -6.05 -6.16
C GLN A 10 -2.08 -5.03 -5.29
N LEU A 11 -1.76 -5.00 -4.00
CA LEU A 11 -2.40 -4.07 -3.09
C LEU A 11 -2.05 -2.63 -3.44
N LEU A 12 -0.80 -2.37 -3.78
CA LEU A 12 -0.35 -1.03 -4.16
C LEU A 12 -1.08 -0.51 -5.41
N GLN A 13 -1.56 -1.41 -6.29
CA GLN A 13 -2.29 -1.00 -7.48
C GLN A 13 -3.63 -0.34 -7.16
N TYR A 14 -4.20 -0.61 -6.00
CA TYR A 14 -5.44 0.02 -5.56
C TYR A 14 -5.24 1.44 -5.06
N LEU A 15 -4.00 1.86 -4.82
CA LEU A 15 -3.67 3.15 -4.24
C LEU A 15 -3.14 4.09 -5.32
N ARG A 16 -3.50 5.37 -5.21
CA ARG A 16 -3.08 6.40 -6.13
C ARG A 16 -2.30 7.46 -5.37
N ARG A 17 -1.34 8.06 -6.05
CA ARG A 17 -0.52 9.10 -5.46
C ARG A 17 -1.38 10.25 -4.94
N GLY A 18 -1.20 10.58 -3.66
CA GLY A 18 -1.85 11.71 -3.05
C GLY A 18 -3.30 11.47 -2.59
N ASP A 19 -3.88 10.32 -2.91
CA ASP A 19 -5.26 10.04 -2.56
C ASP A 19 -5.37 9.15 -1.33
N TRP A 20 -6.25 9.53 -0.42
CA TRP A 20 -6.65 8.69 0.70
C TRP A 20 -7.74 7.73 0.23
N VAL A 21 -7.54 6.45 0.43
CA VAL A 21 -8.46 5.40 0.00
C VAL A 21 -9.02 4.70 1.23
N SER A 22 -10.34 4.58 1.29
CA SER A 22 -11.02 3.91 2.41
C SER A 22 -10.61 2.44 2.49
N ALA A 23 -10.42 1.95 3.72
CA ALA A 23 -9.99 0.57 3.95
C ALA A 23 -10.91 -0.44 3.30
N TRP A 24 -12.22 -0.18 3.29
CA TRP A 24 -13.21 -1.10 2.75
C TRP A 24 -13.16 -1.20 1.22
N LEU A 25 -12.47 -0.28 0.55
CA LEU A 25 -12.24 -0.36 -0.90
C LEU A 25 -11.05 -1.24 -1.26
N LEU A 26 -10.25 -1.63 -0.27
CA LEU A 26 -9.07 -2.44 -0.49
C LEU A 26 -9.38 -3.93 -0.26
N PRO A 27 -8.60 -4.83 -0.88
CA PRO A 27 -8.74 -6.25 -0.60
C PRO A 27 -8.50 -6.55 0.89
N ASP A 28 -9.15 -7.58 1.39
CA ASP A 28 -8.97 -8.01 2.78
C ASP A 28 -7.61 -8.70 2.92
N ALA A 29 -6.60 -7.92 3.25
CA ALA A 29 -5.22 -8.39 3.40
C ALA A 29 -4.53 -7.65 4.53
N PRO A 30 -4.98 -7.84 5.80
CA PRO A 30 -4.45 -7.05 6.91
C PRO A 30 -2.95 -7.25 7.15
N LYS A 31 -2.45 -8.46 6.94
CA LYS A 31 -1.02 -8.73 7.12
C LYS A 31 -0.18 -8.03 6.06
N THR A 32 -0.66 -8.01 4.83
CA THR A 32 0.03 -7.31 3.74
C THR A 32 0.04 -5.81 3.99
N LEU A 33 -1.09 -5.24 4.41
CA LEU A 33 -1.18 -3.82 4.76
C LEU A 33 -0.21 -3.47 5.89
N ASP A 34 -0.14 -4.30 6.92
CA ASP A 34 0.77 -4.11 8.03
C ASP A 34 2.22 -4.05 7.54
N THR A 35 2.58 -4.97 6.66
CA THR A 35 3.92 -5.02 6.08
C THR A 35 4.22 -3.77 5.27
N LEU A 36 3.27 -3.30 4.48
CA LEU A 36 3.43 -2.09 3.68
C LEU A 36 3.63 -0.86 4.55
N ILE A 37 2.92 -0.78 5.67
CA ILE A 37 3.05 0.31 6.62
C ILE A 37 4.45 0.28 7.26
N ARG A 38 4.92 -0.89 7.65
CA ARG A 38 6.26 -1.05 8.23
C ARG A 38 7.38 -0.65 7.26
N LYS A 39 7.17 -0.86 5.97
CA LYS A 39 8.13 -0.49 4.94
C LYS A 39 8.04 0.98 4.54
N ASP A 40 7.14 1.74 5.16
CA ASP A 40 6.86 3.13 4.80
C ASP A 40 6.37 3.31 3.36
N TRP A 41 5.78 2.27 2.80
CA TRP A 41 5.19 2.35 1.46
C TRP A 41 3.75 2.84 1.49
N VAL A 42 3.08 2.72 2.64
CA VAL A 42 1.69 3.12 2.84
C VAL A 42 1.56 3.83 4.19
N GLU A 43 0.77 4.89 4.21
CA GLU A 43 0.39 5.59 5.43
C GLU A 43 -1.05 5.22 5.80
N ARG A 44 -1.31 5.21 7.10
CA ARG A 44 -2.64 4.94 7.63
C ARG A 44 -3.11 6.13 8.46
N ALA A 45 -4.37 6.50 8.31
CA ALA A 45 -4.98 7.56 9.12
C ALA A 45 -6.41 7.15 9.49
N GLY A 46 -6.95 7.81 10.51
CA GLY A 46 -8.28 7.53 11.01
C GLY A 46 -8.33 6.34 11.93
N ASP A 47 -9.51 6.04 12.45
CA ASP A 47 -9.74 4.90 13.32
C ASP A 47 -11.14 4.36 13.17
N GLY A 48 -11.37 3.17 13.73
CA GLY A 48 -12.66 2.50 13.62
C GLY A 48 -13.03 2.24 12.17
N THR A 49 -14.22 2.70 11.79
CA THR A 49 -14.73 2.51 10.43
C THR A 49 -14.25 3.58 9.46
N ALA A 50 -13.52 4.57 9.95
CA ALA A 50 -13.04 5.69 9.14
C ALA A 50 -11.55 5.57 8.80
N VAL A 51 -11.02 4.35 8.76
CA VAL A 51 -9.61 4.11 8.42
C VAL A 51 -9.41 4.33 6.92
N VAL A 52 -8.37 5.10 6.59
CA VAL A 52 -7.98 5.37 5.21
C VAL A 52 -6.49 5.11 5.04
N TYR A 53 -6.09 4.82 3.82
CA TYR A 53 -4.70 4.53 3.47
C TYR A 53 -4.26 5.37 2.30
N ARG A 54 -2.99 5.76 2.31
CA ARG A 54 -2.39 6.53 1.23
C ARG A 54 -1.01 5.96 0.89
N ILE A 55 -0.69 5.88 -0.39
CA ILE A 55 0.63 5.44 -0.83
C ILE A 55 1.63 6.58 -0.62
N THR A 56 2.83 6.22 -0.15
CA THR A 56 3.92 7.19 0.05
C THR A 56 4.77 7.31 -1.22
N GLU A 57 5.73 8.24 -1.21
CA GLU A 57 6.71 8.34 -2.30
C GLU A 57 7.49 7.02 -2.46
N GLN A 58 7.89 6.42 -1.33
CA GLN A 58 8.57 5.13 -1.36
C GLN A 58 7.67 4.03 -1.90
N GLY A 59 6.39 4.09 -1.55
CA GLY A 59 5.39 3.15 -2.08
C GLY A 59 5.21 3.31 -3.59
N MET A 60 5.22 4.54 -4.08
CA MET A 60 5.14 4.80 -5.51
C MET A 60 6.34 4.22 -6.25
N ALA A 61 7.54 4.37 -5.69
CA ALA A 61 8.74 3.79 -6.26
C ALA A 61 8.64 2.26 -6.30
N ALA A 62 8.13 1.65 -5.23
CA ALA A 62 7.92 0.20 -5.18
C ALA A 62 6.88 -0.26 -6.21
N LYS A 63 5.78 0.50 -6.33
CA LYS A 63 4.70 0.18 -7.26
C LYS A 63 5.18 0.17 -8.71
N THR A 64 6.10 1.07 -9.06
CA THR A 64 6.60 1.21 -10.42
C THR A 64 7.92 0.49 -10.64
N ALA A 65 8.46 -0.18 -9.62
CA ALA A 65 9.72 -0.90 -9.74
C ALA A 65 9.60 -2.01 -10.79
N PRO A 66 10.65 -2.23 -11.61
CA PRO A 66 10.60 -3.29 -12.61
C PRO A 66 10.57 -4.66 -11.94
N ILE A 67 9.83 -5.58 -12.54
CA ILE A 67 9.81 -6.97 -12.10
C ILE A 67 11.09 -7.63 -12.61
N ARG A 68 11.83 -8.25 -11.71
CA ARG A 68 12.96 -9.08 -12.09
C ARG A 68 12.50 -10.52 -12.20
N LEU A 69 12.71 -11.06 -13.35
CA LEU A 69 12.40 -12.46 -13.62
C LEU A 69 13.68 -13.29 -13.51
#